data_bd54abeef886d6c22297f8c0bf92d0bc
#
_entry.id   bd54abeef886d6c22297f8c0bf92d0bc
#
_cell.length_a   1.000
_cell.length_b   1.000
_cell.length_c   1.000
_cell.angle_alpha   90.00
_cell.angle_beta   90.00
_cell.angle_gamma   90.00
#
_symmetry.space_group_name_H-M   'P 1'
#
loop_
_entity.id
_entity.type
_entity.pdbx_description
1 polymer ?
#
loop_
_entity_poly.entity_id
_entity_poly.type
_entity_poly.pdbx_seq_one_letter_code
_entity_poly.pdbx_strand_id
1 'polypeptide(L)'
;MIGSQGLKPVGKLHDPTASIPYHPPMRNFVDQLVNSYEFLEILPRPLLYLMAMVAASAIILGFIAILVMFFVWLERKVAGHMQDRYGPMEVGRHGWLQSIADGIKLFLKEDIIPALADKPLFVIAPIIVFVGAFSAFVVVPFSENLMVADLNIGIFYILAVSSLTVIGIIMAGWSSNNKWALYGAMRSAAQIISYEIPVGIALLAAVLPAGSLSMRDIVLAQSGGFWNWFIFRNPPFGFVACIIYFVAALAEVNRTPFDIPEAESELVAGYHTEYTGMRFAFFFLAEYANMFLVGTIVTTLFLGGWEFPIFPSAFAFLNPIIFVLKGIALVFIMMWLRWTLPRLRVDQLMYVSWKVLLPFAFACLFGVSAWMLLLQSA
;
A
#
# COMPACT_ATOMS: atom_id res chain seq x y z
N MET A 1 -31.45 -21.24 34.19
CA MET A 1 -31.82 -21.50 32.78
C MET A 1 -31.16 -20.41 31.95
N ILE A 2 -29.94 -20.68 31.46
CA ILE A 2 -29.19 -19.79 30.60
C ILE A 2 -29.35 -20.35 29.19
N GLY A 3 -30.08 -19.61 28.35
CA GLY A 3 -30.40 -20.02 26.99
C GLY A 3 -29.16 -20.14 26.11
N SER A 4 -28.97 -21.32 25.55
CA SER A 4 -28.00 -21.62 24.50
C SER A 4 -28.40 -20.87 23.22
N GLN A 5 -27.80 -19.72 22.98
CA GLN A 5 -27.79 -19.13 21.63
C GLN A 5 -26.78 -19.92 20.81
N GLY A 6 -27.29 -20.82 19.96
CA GLY A 6 -26.53 -21.62 19.05
C GLY A 6 -25.65 -20.75 18.14
N LEU A 7 -24.36 -21.06 18.13
CA LEU A 7 -23.40 -20.60 17.11
C LEU A 7 -24.00 -20.93 15.73
N LYS A 8 -24.25 -19.90 14.92
CA LYS A 8 -24.61 -20.10 13.52
C LYS A 8 -23.50 -20.94 12.88
N PRO A 9 -23.84 -22.01 12.14
CA PRO A 9 -22.83 -22.79 11.44
C PRO A 9 -22.07 -21.87 10.48
N VAL A 10 -20.76 -22.03 10.48
CA VAL A 10 -19.83 -21.44 9.49
C VAL A 10 -20.48 -21.65 8.13
N GLY A 11 -20.72 -20.54 7.43
CA GLY A 11 -21.51 -20.51 6.20
C GLY A 11 -21.14 -21.64 5.25
N LYS A 12 -22.17 -22.26 4.68
CA LYS A 12 -22.07 -23.29 3.65
C LYS A 12 -20.96 -22.88 2.69
N LEU A 13 -19.97 -23.77 2.54
CA LEU A 13 -18.99 -23.69 1.46
C LEU A 13 -19.73 -23.25 0.20
N HIS A 14 -19.34 -22.13 -0.35
CA HIS A 14 -19.90 -21.56 -1.57
C HIS A 14 -19.96 -22.68 -2.59
N ASP A 15 -21.16 -22.95 -3.10
CA ASP A 15 -21.38 -23.88 -4.19
C ASP A 15 -20.54 -23.39 -5.39
N PRO A 16 -19.51 -24.12 -5.83
CA PRO A 16 -18.64 -23.66 -6.92
C PRO A 16 -19.38 -23.56 -8.27
N THR A 17 -20.66 -23.98 -8.31
CA THR A 17 -21.51 -23.89 -9.51
C THR A 17 -22.42 -22.65 -9.52
N ALA A 18 -22.57 -21.94 -8.42
CA ALA A 18 -23.28 -20.67 -8.38
C ALA A 18 -22.34 -19.56 -8.89
N SER A 19 -22.16 -19.47 -10.19
CA SER A 19 -21.54 -18.31 -10.83
C SER A 19 -22.44 -17.08 -10.60
N ILE A 20 -22.19 -16.35 -9.50
CA ILE A 20 -22.70 -14.99 -9.36
C ILE A 20 -22.12 -14.24 -10.56
N PRO A 21 -22.95 -13.66 -11.44
CA PRO A 21 -22.43 -12.95 -12.58
C PRO A 21 -21.56 -11.80 -12.07
N TYR A 22 -20.24 -11.94 -12.24
CA TYR A 22 -19.27 -10.92 -11.89
C TYR A 22 -19.50 -9.71 -12.79
N HIS A 23 -20.23 -8.73 -12.28
CA HIS A 23 -20.35 -7.42 -12.91
C HIS A 23 -19.32 -6.50 -12.27
N PRO A 24 -18.23 -6.15 -12.98
CA PRO A 24 -17.25 -5.23 -12.45
C PRO A 24 -17.95 -3.92 -12.06
N PRO A 25 -17.68 -3.34 -10.90
CA PRO A 25 -18.39 -2.15 -10.37
C PRO A 25 -18.40 -1.00 -11.35
N MET A 26 -17.36 -0.86 -12.16
CA MET A 26 -17.25 0.13 -13.21
C MET A 26 -18.28 -0.08 -14.35
N ARG A 27 -18.59 -1.33 -14.69
CA ARG A 27 -19.60 -1.65 -15.71
C ARG A 27 -20.99 -1.22 -15.26
N ASN A 28 -21.34 -1.55 -14.03
CA ASN A 28 -22.62 -1.14 -13.45
C ASN A 28 -22.76 0.39 -13.38
N PHE A 29 -21.68 1.08 -13.02
CA PHE A 29 -21.64 2.54 -13.00
C PHE A 29 -21.83 3.16 -14.38
N VAL A 30 -21.14 2.65 -15.41
CA VAL A 30 -21.30 3.13 -16.79
C VAL A 30 -22.71 2.84 -17.32
N ASP A 31 -23.24 1.64 -17.06
CA ASP A 31 -24.60 1.28 -17.48
C ASP A 31 -25.66 2.15 -16.78
N GLN A 32 -25.47 2.50 -15.51
CA GLN A 32 -26.33 3.46 -14.81
C GLN A 32 -26.25 4.86 -15.40
N LEU A 33 -25.03 5.35 -15.73
CA LEU A 33 -24.85 6.64 -16.37
C LEU A 33 -25.51 6.70 -17.76
N VAL A 34 -25.36 5.66 -18.57
CA VAL A 34 -25.98 5.58 -19.88
C VAL A 34 -27.51 5.61 -19.77
N ASN A 35 -28.07 4.87 -18.80
CA ASN A 35 -29.50 4.86 -18.54
C ASN A 35 -30.03 6.22 -17.99
N SER A 36 -29.18 7.01 -17.36
CA SER A 36 -29.53 8.31 -16.79
C SER A 36 -29.44 9.46 -17.80
N TYR A 37 -28.64 9.32 -18.86
CA TYR A 37 -28.34 10.37 -19.83
C TYR A 37 -28.42 9.84 -21.27
N GLU A 38 -29.53 10.01 -21.93
CA GLU A 38 -29.79 9.54 -23.30
C GLU A 38 -28.74 9.97 -24.35
N PHE A 39 -28.06 11.12 -24.14
CA PHE A 39 -27.00 11.57 -25.05
C PHE A 39 -25.76 10.65 -25.05
N LEU A 40 -25.54 9.86 -24.00
CA LEU A 40 -24.44 8.91 -23.90
C LEU A 40 -24.67 7.65 -24.77
N GLU A 41 -25.91 7.36 -25.18
CA GLU A 41 -26.20 6.26 -26.08
C GLU A 41 -25.59 6.44 -27.47
N ILE A 42 -25.29 7.69 -27.86
CA ILE A 42 -24.67 8.01 -29.16
C ILE A 42 -23.23 7.50 -29.23
N LEU A 43 -22.57 7.33 -28.07
CA LEU A 43 -21.16 6.91 -28.00
C LEU A 43 -21.04 5.38 -27.93
N PRO A 44 -20.06 4.79 -28.63
CA PRO A 44 -19.79 3.35 -28.52
C PRO A 44 -19.49 2.96 -27.08
N ARG A 45 -20.14 1.92 -26.56
CA ARG A 45 -19.95 1.43 -25.18
C ARG A 45 -18.48 1.21 -24.80
N PRO A 46 -17.59 0.64 -25.66
CA PRO A 46 -16.17 0.51 -25.35
C PRO A 46 -15.48 1.84 -25.06
N LEU A 47 -15.86 2.92 -25.76
CA LEU A 47 -15.32 4.25 -25.55
C LEU A 47 -15.78 4.83 -24.21
N LEU A 48 -17.03 4.63 -23.83
CA LEU A 48 -17.55 5.04 -22.52
C LEU A 48 -16.83 4.33 -21.37
N TYR A 49 -16.58 3.03 -21.51
CA TYR A 49 -15.77 2.30 -20.51
C TYR A 49 -14.36 2.84 -20.41
N LEU A 50 -13.69 3.11 -21.53
CA LEU A 50 -12.34 3.69 -21.54
C LEU A 50 -12.33 5.06 -20.85
N MET A 51 -13.28 5.94 -21.17
CA MET A 51 -13.41 7.26 -20.54
C MET A 51 -13.65 7.14 -19.02
N ALA A 52 -14.52 6.23 -18.59
CA ALA A 52 -14.78 5.99 -17.17
C ALA A 52 -13.53 5.46 -16.43
N MET A 53 -12.78 4.55 -17.05
CA MET A 53 -11.51 4.04 -16.50
C MET A 53 -10.46 5.15 -16.36
N VAL A 54 -10.30 5.99 -17.39
CA VAL A 54 -9.38 7.13 -17.35
C VAL A 54 -9.80 8.13 -16.26
N ALA A 55 -11.10 8.45 -16.19
CA ALA A 55 -11.61 9.36 -15.17
C ALA A 55 -11.38 8.80 -13.74
N ALA A 56 -11.69 7.52 -13.51
CA ALA A 56 -11.47 6.88 -12.22
C ALA A 56 -9.98 6.86 -11.85
N SER A 57 -9.10 6.54 -12.80
CA SER A 57 -7.65 6.56 -12.59
C SER A 57 -7.14 7.97 -12.24
N ALA A 58 -7.66 9.00 -12.92
CA ALA A 58 -7.32 10.39 -12.64
C ALA A 58 -7.78 10.84 -11.25
N ILE A 59 -8.98 10.41 -10.82
CA ILE A 59 -9.51 10.70 -9.47
C ILE A 59 -8.64 10.05 -8.40
N ILE A 60 -8.26 8.78 -8.56
CA ILE A 60 -7.38 8.10 -7.60
C ILE A 60 -6.00 8.77 -7.57
N LEU A 61 -5.41 9.06 -8.72
CA LEU A 61 -4.14 9.76 -8.84
C LEU A 61 -4.18 11.10 -8.09
N GLY A 62 -5.22 11.89 -8.33
CA GLY A 62 -5.42 13.17 -7.66
C GLY A 62 -5.57 13.01 -6.15
N PHE A 63 -6.38 12.05 -5.70
CA PHE A 63 -6.58 11.76 -4.28
C PHE A 63 -5.27 11.35 -3.59
N ILE A 64 -4.52 10.40 -4.17
CA ILE A 64 -3.24 9.96 -3.61
C ILE A 64 -2.20 11.07 -3.62
N ALA A 65 -2.15 11.89 -4.68
CA ALA A 65 -1.24 13.05 -4.73
C ALA A 65 -1.53 14.04 -3.59
N ILE A 66 -2.80 14.33 -3.31
CA ILE A 66 -3.21 15.19 -2.17
C ILE A 66 -2.81 14.54 -0.84
N LEU A 67 -3.04 13.23 -0.67
CA LEU A 67 -2.63 12.52 0.53
C LEU A 67 -1.10 12.53 0.72
N VAL A 68 -0.33 12.33 -0.35
CA VAL A 68 1.14 12.40 -0.28
C VAL A 68 1.60 13.80 0.13
N MET A 69 1.02 14.86 -0.43
CA MET A 69 1.32 16.24 0.01
C MET A 69 1.01 16.44 1.51
N PHE A 70 -0.08 15.87 1.99
CA PHE A 70 -0.43 15.88 3.40
C PHE A 70 0.59 15.10 4.25
N PHE A 71 1.03 13.91 3.80
CA PHE A 71 2.02 13.11 4.52
C PHE A 71 3.38 13.79 4.61
N VAL A 72 3.83 14.45 3.56
CA VAL A 72 5.07 15.23 3.56
C VAL A 72 5.01 16.37 4.59
N TRP A 73 3.88 17.08 4.64
CA TRP A 73 3.66 18.11 5.64
C TRP A 73 3.62 17.52 7.06
N LEU A 74 2.87 16.41 7.25
CA LEU A 74 2.72 15.74 8.54
C LEU A 74 4.07 15.25 9.06
N GLU A 75 4.88 14.60 8.21
CA GLU A 75 6.19 14.09 8.59
C GLU A 75 7.12 15.22 9.06
N ARG A 76 7.13 16.35 8.36
CA ARG A 76 7.92 17.52 8.77
C ARG A 76 7.45 18.11 10.10
N LYS A 77 6.15 18.06 10.38
CA LYS A 77 5.59 18.48 11.69
C LYS A 77 5.98 17.50 12.79
N VAL A 78 5.81 16.21 12.58
CA VAL A 78 6.20 15.16 13.54
C VAL A 78 7.69 15.24 13.83
N ALA A 79 8.53 15.32 12.80
CA ALA A 79 9.98 15.49 12.93
C ALA A 79 10.34 16.75 13.74
N GLY A 80 9.69 17.86 13.45
CA GLY A 80 9.91 19.11 14.20
C GLY A 80 9.64 18.92 15.69
N HIS A 81 8.47 18.39 16.06
CA HIS A 81 8.09 18.20 17.46
C HIS A 81 9.02 17.18 18.19
N MET A 82 9.43 16.11 17.50
CA MET A 82 10.37 15.15 18.09
C MET A 82 11.78 15.71 18.30
N GLN A 83 12.15 16.71 17.51
CA GLN A 83 13.45 17.40 17.61
C GLN A 83 13.38 18.70 18.43
N ASP A 84 12.28 18.91 19.16
CA ASP A 84 12.02 20.12 19.97
C ASP A 84 12.17 21.42 19.16
N ARG A 85 11.66 21.43 17.92
CA ARG A 85 11.62 22.58 17.02
C ARG A 85 10.29 22.71 16.29
N TYR A 86 9.99 23.91 15.82
CA TYR A 86 8.81 24.11 14.98
C TYR A 86 9.06 23.53 13.57
N GLY A 87 8.09 22.76 13.07
CA GLY A 87 8.04 22.37 11.66
C GLY A 87 7.71 23.58 10.77
N PRO A 88 7.42 23.38 9.46
CA PRO A 88 7.09 24.47 8.54
C PRO A 88 5.98 25.37 9.08
N MET A 89 6.20 26.70 9.12
CA MET A 89 5.25 27.69 9.66
C MET A 89 4.96 28.83 8.69
N GLU A 90 5.93 29.17 7.80
CA GLU A 90 5.93 30.41 7.00
C GLU A 90 4.92 30.40 5.86
N VAL A 91 4.81 29.27 5.11
CA VAL A 91 3.98 29.20 3.90
C VAL A 91 2.55 28.79 4.25
N GLY A 92 1.66 29.78 4.37
CA GLY A 92 0.29 29.59 4.80
C GLY A 92 0.15 29.33 6.30
N ARG A 93 -1.10 29.26 6.80
CA ARG A 93 -1.35 29.03 8.23
C ARG A 93 -0.78 27.68 8.66
N HIS A 94 0.15 27.67 9.60
CA HIS A 94 0.86 26.46 10.08
C HIS A 94 1.65 25.70 9.01
N GLY A 95 2.05 26.34 7.91
CA GLY A 95 2.83 25.73 6.84
C GLY A 95 2.07 24.75 5.95
N TRP A 96 0.74 24.80 5.90
CA TRP A 96 -0.09 23.88 5.10
C TRP A 96 0.22 23.94 3.60
N LEU A 97 0.58 25.11 3.08
CA LEU A 97 0.87 25.31 1.67
C LEU A 97 2.33 24.96 1.31
N GLN A 98 3.15 24.55 2.27
CA GLN A 98 4.56 24.22 2.02
C GLN A 98 4.74 23.10 1.00
N SER A 99 3.92 22.04 1.07
CA SER A 99 4.00 20.90 0.12
C SER A 99 3.64 21.33 -1.30
N ILE A 100 2.71 22.30 -1.46
CA ILE A 100 2.35 22.85 -2.76
C ILE A 100 3.51 23.71 -3.31
N ALA A 101 4.12 24.54 -2.47
CA ALA A 101 5.29 25.33 -2.85
C ALA A 101 6.47 24.44 -3.27
N ASP A 102 6.68 23.33 -2.57
CA ASP A 102 7.71 22.33 -2.94
C ASP A 102 7.39 21.67 -4.28
N GLY A 103 6.12 21.36 -4.56
CA GLY A 103 5.67 20.85 -5.85
C GLY A 103 5.95 21.84 -6.99
N ILE A 104 5.55 23.10 -6.82
CA ILE A 104 5.80 24.17 -7.82
C ILE A 104 7.30 24.34 -8.05
N LYS A 105 8.10 24.33 -6.99
CA LYS A 105 9.57 24.40 -7.09
C LYS A 105 10.12 23.26 -7.95
N LEU A 106 9.66 22.02 -7.76
CA LEU A 106 10.12 20.87 -8.54
C LEU A 106 9.68 20.93 -10.00
N PHE A 107 8.50 21.52 -10.28
CA PHE A 107 8.03 21.79 -11.64
C PHE A 107 8.88 22.83 -12.39
N LEU A 108 9.30 23.88 -11.69
CA LEU A 108 10.10 24.96 -12.27
C LEU A 108 11.59 24.64 -12.32
N LYS A 109 12.02 23.60 -11.60
CA LYS A 109 13.43 23.22 -11.54
C LYS A 109 13.86 22.59 -12.86
N GLU A 110 15.05 22.99 -13.35
CA GLU A 110 15.67 22.44 -14.55
C GLU A 110 15.87 20.92 -14.44
N ASP A 111 15.50 20.21 -15.51
CA ASP A 111 15.62 18.77 -15.61
C ASP A 111 16.94 18.42 -16.32
N ILE A 112 17.95 18.08 -15.52
CA ILE A 112 19.31 17.82 -16.00
C ILE A 112 19.49 16.31 -16.19
N ILE A 113 19.97 15.91 -17.37
CA ILE A 113 20.38 14.53 -17.66
C ILE A 113 21.91 14.51 -17.77
N PRO A 114 22.63 13.68 -16.99
CA PRO A 114 24.08 13.56 -17.11
C PRO A 114 24.49 13.15 -18.54
N ALA A 115 25.61 13.70 -19.02
CA ALA A 115 26.07 13.47 -20.40
C ALA A 115 26.36 12.01 -20.72
N LEU A 116 26.85 11.25 -19.73
CA LEU A 116 27.20 9.82 -19.85
C LEU A 116 26.06 8.87 -19.42
N ALA A 117 24.89 9.39 -19.07
CA ALA A 117 23.75 8.59 -18.69
C ALA A 117 23.09 7.92 -19.91
N ASP A 118 22.54 6.72 -19.70
CA ASP A 118 21.68 6.05 -20.69
C ASP A 118 20.31 6.73 -20.70
N LYS A 119 20.11 7.67 -21.63
CA LYS A 119 18.93 8.55 -21.68
C LYS A 119 17.60 7.81 -21.72
N PRO A 120 17.36 6.77 -22.54
CA PRO A 120 16.10 6.06 -22.56
C PRO A 120 15.76 5.45 -21.20
N LEU A 121 16.69 4.72 -20.61
CA LEU A 121 16.49 4.06 -19.31
C LEU A 121 16.33 5.09 -18.19
N PHE A 122 17.11 6.19 -18.24
CA PHE A 122 17.02 7.28 -17.25
C PHE A 122 15.66 7.97 -17.24
N VAL A 123 14.99 8.10 -18.40
CA VAL A 123 13.65 8.69 -18.51
C VAL A 123 12.56 7.71 -18.08
N ILE A 124 12.69 6.42 -18.42
CA ILE A 124 11.66 5.42 -18.19
C ILE A 124 11.66 4.93 -16.74
N ALA A 125 12.81 4.88 -16.06
CA ALA A 125 12.93 4.35 -14.70
C ALA A 125 11.96 5.00 -13.68
N PRO A 126 11.88 6.34 -13.52
CA PRO A 126 10.94 6.96 -12.60
C PRO A 126 9.48 6.71 -12.99
N ILE A 127 9.18 6.56 -14.28
CA ILE A 127 7.83 6.25 -14.76
C ILE A 127 7.43 4.83 -14.32
N ILE A 128 8.32 3.85 -14.45
CA ILE A 128 8.04 2.46 -14.02
C ILE A 128 7.78 2.42 -12.51
N VAL A 129 8.60 3.08 -11.70
CA VAL A 129 8.42 3.12 -10.25
C VAL A 129 7.08 3.77 -9.89
N PHE A 130 6.76 4.87 -10.52
CA PHE A 130 5.51 5.59 -10.32
C PHE A 130 4.29 4.74 -10.73
N VAL A 131 4.30 4.14 -11.92
CA VAL A 131 3.22 3.27 -12.41
C VAL A 131 3.06 2.05 -11.50
N GLY A 132 4.16 1.43 -11.05
CA GLY A 132 4.12 0.33 -10.10
C GLY A 132 3.39 0.71 -8.81
N ALA A 133 3.78 1.81 -8.18
CA ALA A 133 3.17 2.27 -6.93
C ALA A 133 1.68 2.63 -7.09
N PHE A 134 1.32 3.35 -8.15
CA PHE A 134 -0.05 3.84 -8.31
C PHE A 134 -1.03 2.80 -8.85
N SER A 135 -0.60 1.88 -9.69
CA SER A 135 -1.49 0.82 -10.21
C SER A 135 -1.97 -0.14 -9.12
N ALA A 136 -1.21 -0.31 -8.03
CA ALA A 136 -1.65 -1.11 -6.89
C ALA A 136 -2.95 -0.58 -6.23
N PHE A 137 -3.21 0.73 -6.28
CA PHE A 137 -4.43 1.33 -5.72
C PHE A 137 -5.71 0.98 -6.47
N VAL A 138 -5.61 0.46 -7.69
CA VAL A 138 -6.79 0.06 -8.49
C VAL A 138 -7.63 -1.01 -7.79
N VAL A 139 -6.99 -1.90 -7.02
CA VAL A 139 -7.66 -3.00 -6.31
C VAL A 139 -7.90 -2.72 -4.83
N VAL A 140 -7.51 -1.55 -4.32
CA VAL A 140 -7.72 -1.18 -2.91
C VAL A 140 -9.19 -0.81 -2.69
N PRO A 141 -9.91 -1.50 -1.79
CA PRO A 141 -11.30 -1.22 -1.50
C PRO A 141 -11.44 -0.13 -0.44
N PHE A 142 -11.78 1.07 -0.83
CA PHE A 142 -12.05 2.16 0.11
C PHE A 142 -13.39 2.01 0.84
N SER A 143 -14.35 1.33 0.19
CA SER A 143 -15.67 0.98 0.73
C SER A 143 -16.21 -0.19 -0.09
N GLU A 144 -17.34 -0.76 0.33
CA GLU A 144 -18.01 -1.85 -0.38
C GLU A 144 -18.29 -1.52 -1.87
N ASN A 145 -18.68 -0.28 -2.15
CA ASN A 145 -19.02 0.20 -3.49
C ASN A 145 -17.98 1.16 -4.09
N LEU A 146 -16.96 1.57 -3.32
CA LEU A 146 -15.93 2.52 -3.75
C LEU A 146 -14.61 1.78 -4.00
N MET A 147 -14.54 1.11 -5.12
CA MET A 147 -13.40 0.36 -5.62
C MET A 147 -13.38 0.46 -7.14
N VAL A 148 -12.20 0.60 -7.75
CA VAL A 148 -12.09 0.72 -9.22
C VAL A 148 -12.24 -0.63 -9.88
N ALA A 149 -11.51 -1.62 -9.41
CA ALA A 149 -11.60 -2.97 -9.94
C ALA A 149 -11.63 -4.00 -8.80
N ASP A 150 -12.68 -4.82 -8.78
CA ASP A 150 -12.77 -5.98 -7.89
C ASP A 150 -12.15 -7.17 -8.60
N LEU A 151 -10.91 -7.50 -8.23
CA LEU A 151 -10.19 -8.64 -8.80
C LEU A 151 -10.23 -9.80 -7.82
N ASN A 152 -10.64 -10.99 -8.30
CA ASN A 152 -10.62 -12.22 -7.51
C ASN A 152 -9.21 -12.59 -6.98
N ILE A 153 -8.16 -12.02 -7.59
CA ILE A 153 -6.74 -12.20 -7.24
C ILE A 153 -6.11 -10.88 -6.78
N GLY A 154 -6.86 -10.01 -6.10
CA GLY A 154 -6.43 -8.65 -5.77
C GLY A 154 -5.12 -8.58 -4.99
N ILE A 155 -4.92 -9.44 -4.00
CA ILE A 155 -3.65 -9.50 -3.23
C ILE A 155 -2.47 -9.89 -4.12
N PHE A 156 -2.66 -10.92 -4.96
CA PHE A 156 -1.62 -11.36 -5.89
C PHE A 156 -1.25 -10.28 -6.90
N TYR A 157 -2.26 -9.52 -7.38
CA TYR A 157 -2.05 -8.37 -8.25
C TYR A 157 -1.17 -7.30 -7.58
N ILE A 158 -1.43 -6.95 -6.32
CA ILE A 158 -0.63 -5.96 -5.57
C ILE A 158 0.82 -6.42 -5.48
N LEU A 159 1.08 -7.68 -5.09
CA LEU A 159 2.44 -8.23 -5.00
C LEU A 159 3.15 -8.24 -6.36
N ALA A 160 2.45 -8.60 -7.43
CA ALA A 160 3.03 -8.62 -8.76
C ALA A 160 3.38 -7.22 -9.28
N VAL A 161 2.57 -6.21 -8.93
CA VAL A 161 2.80 -4.84 -9.36
C VAL A 161 3.84 -4.14 -8.48
N SER A 162 3.92 -4.43 -7.18
CA SER A 162 4.97 -3.90 -6.31
C SER A 162 6.36 -4.33 -6.77
N SER A 163 6.53 -5.55 -7.28
CA SER A 163 7.80 -6.03 -7.80
C SER A 163 8.32 -5.25 -9.03
N LEU A 164 7.44 -4.57 -9.79
CA LEU A 164 7.87 -3.68 -10.88
C LEU A 164 8.71 -2.49 -10.38
N THR A 165 8.48 -2.05 -9.15
CA THR A 165 9.25 -0.94 -8.56
C THR A 165 10.74 -1.29 -8.44
N VAL A 166 11.06 -2.56 -8.17
CA VAL A 166 12.44 -3.06 -8.09
C VAL A 166 13.16 -2.89 -9.43
N ILE A 167 12.47 -3.25 -10.53
CA ILE A 167 13.01 -3.10 -11.88
C ILE A 167 13.30 -1.62 -12.15
N GLY A 168 12.37 -0.74 -11.82
CA GLY A 168 12.54 0.71 -12.00
C GLY A 168 13.72 1.27 -11.20
N ILE A 169 13.93 0.82 -9.96
CA ILE A 169 15.05 1.24 -9.10
C ILE A 169 16.39 0.77 -9.67
N ILE A 170 16.49 -0.49 -10.11
CA ILE A 170 17.71 -1.01 -10.74
C ILE A 170 18.03 -0.25 -12.02
N MET A 171 17.02 0.01 -12.86
CA MET A 171 17.18 0.82 -14.07
C MET A 171 17.66 2.23 -13.76
N ALA A 172 17.14 2.86 -12.69
CA ALA A 172 17.55 4.19 -12.26
C ALA A 172 19.02 4.25 -11.88
N GLY A 173 19.48 3.29 -11.07
CA GLY A 173 20.89 3.22 -10.66
C GLY A 173 21.84 2.92 -11.81
N TRP A 174 21.45 1.99 -12.69
CA TRP A 174 22.26 1.63 -13.85
C TRP A 174 22.39 2.79 -14.86
N SER A 175 21.27 3.41 -15.22
CA SER A 175 21.21 4.46 -16.24
C SER A 175 21.94 5.74 -15.84
N SER A 176 22.09 5.97 -14.54
CA SER A 176 22.77 7.17 -13.99
C SER A 176 24.28 7.19 -14.27
N ASN A 177 24.90 6.08 -14.66
CA ASN A 177 26.35 5.92 -14.86
C ASN A 177 27.19 6.46 -13.68
N ASN A 178 26.67 6.34 -12.47
CA ASN A 178 27.31 6.77 -11.22
C ASN A 178 27.45 5.55 -10.29
N LYS A 179 28.68 5.33 -9.80
CA LYS A 179 28.97 4.20 -8.90
C LYS A 179 28.11 4.21 -7.64
N TRP A 180 27.84 5.37 -7.05
CA TRP A 180 27.03 5.49 -5.84
C TRP A 180 25.56 5.21 -6.09
N ALA A 181 25.04 5.68 -7.24
CA ALA A 181 23.67 5.37 -7.66
C ALA A 181 23.50 3.88 -7.93
N LEU A 182 24.47 3.22 -8.58
CA LEU A 182 24.44 1.78 -8.81
C LEU A 182 24.48 0.98 -7.52
N TYR A 183 25.36 1.34 -6.58
CA TYR A 183 25.40 0.67 -5.26
C TYR A 183 24.11 0.87 -4.47
N GLY A 184 23.52 2.06 -4.49
CA GLY A 184 22.22 2.33 -3.88
C GLY A 184 21.11 1.46 -4.46
N ALA A 185 21.03 1.37 -5.78
CA ALA A 185 20.04 0.55 -6.48
C ALA A 185 20.20 -0.94 -6.16
N MET A 186 21.43 -1.47 -6.15
CA MET A 186 21.70 -2.87 -5.82
C MET A 186 21.33 -3.20 -4.37
N ARG A 187 21.62 -2.30 -3.42
CA ARG A 187 21.22 -2.46 -2.01
C ARG A 187 19.70 -2.44 -1.87
N SER A 188 19.01 -1.51 -2.55
CA SER A 188 17.55 -1.43 -2.55
C SER A 188 16.91 -2.70 -3.12
N ALA A 189 17.38 -3.16 -4.27
CA ALA A 189 16.87 -4.36 -4.89
C ALA A 189 17.05 -5.60 -3.99
N ALA A 190 18.24 -5.78 -3.42
CA ALA A 190 18.52 -6.88 -2.49
C ALA A 190 17.60 -6.83 -1.26
N GLN A 191 17.35 -5.64 -0.71
CA GLN A 191 16.43 -5.43 0.40
C GLN A 191 15.01 -5.81 0.02
N ILE A 192 14.44 -5.20 -1.01
CA ILE A 192 13.04 -5.40 -1.41
C ILE A 192 12.78 -6.87 -1.73
N ILE A 193 13.61 -7.52 -2.56
CA ILE A 193 13.46 -8.94 -2.91
C ILE A 193 13.52 -9.84 -1.68
N SER A 194 14.41 -9.53 -0.71
CA SER A 194 14.53 -10.35 0.50
C SER A 194 13.34 -10.21 1.44
N TYR A 195 12.69 -9.06 1.49
CA TYR A 195 11.54 -8.81 2.35
C TYR A 195 10.21 -9.15 1.70
N GLU A 196 10.12 -9.19 0.37
CA GLU A 196 8.93 -9.62 -0.39
C GLU A 196 8.50 -11.05 -0.01
N ILE A 197 9.47 -11.95 0.30
CA ILE A 197 9.17 -13.34 0.69
C ILE A 197 8.44 -13.42 2.05
N PRO A 198 8.95 -12.84 3.15
CA PRO A 198 8.22 -12.77 4.43
C PRO A 198 6.87 -12.05 4.32
N VAL A 199 6.80 -10.97 3.50
CA VAL A 199 5.56 -10.25 3.20
C VAL A 199 4.53 -11.20 2.61
N GLY A 200 4.88 -11.91 1.53
CA GLY A 200 3.98 -12.85 0.85
C GLY A 200 3.45 -13.95 1.78
N ILE A 201 4.31 -14.52 2.63
CA ILE A 201 3.92 -15.58 3.57
C ILE A 201 3.01 -15.02 4.68
N ALA A 202 3.29 -13.83 5.20
CA ALA A 202 2.45 -13.18 6.20
C ALA A 202 1.06 -12.83 5.64
N LEU A 203 0.99 -12.40 4.37
CA LEU A 203 -0.27 -12.18 3.65
C LEU A 203 -1.07 -13.48 3.51
N LEU A 204 -0.43 -14.60 3.17
CA LEU A 204 -1.10 -15.90 3.07
C LEU A 204 -1.73 -16.32 4.41
N ALA A 205 -1.09 -16.02 5.54
CA ALA A 205 -1.65 -16.28 6.85
C ALA A 205 -2.97 -15.53 7.12
N ALA A 206 -3.15 -14.34 6.52
CA ALA A 206 -4.42 -13.59 6.58
C ALA A 206 -5.44 -14.05 5.53
N VAL A 207 -4.98 -14.51 4.37
CA VAL A 207 -5.84 -15.00 3.27
C VAL A 207 -6.50 -16.32 3.61
N LEU A 208 -5.80 -17.22 4.30
CA LEU A 208 -6.32 -18.54 4.64
C LEU A 208 -7.68 -18.50 5.37
N PRO A 209 -7.88 -17.69 6.44
CA PRO A 209 -9.17 -17.60 7.12
C PRO A 209 -10.28 -16.99 6.27
N ALA A 210 -9.94 -16.18 5.28
CA ALA A 210 -10.90 -15.58 4.36
C ALA A 210 -11.34 -16.55 3.24
N GLY A 211 -10.44 -17.45 2.82
CA GLY A 211 -10.69 -18.40 1.72
C GLY A 211 -10.78 -17.73 0.33
N SER A 212 -10.39 -16.44 0.21
CA SER A 212 -10.44 -15.67 -1.03
C SER A 212 -9.21 -14.76 -1.13
N LEU A 213 -8.75 -14.50 -2.36
CA LEU A 213 -7.70 -13.52 -2.67
C LEU A 213 -8.28 -12.14 -3.04
N SER A 214 -9.61 -12.02 -3.10
CA SER A 214 -10.29 -10.74 -3.32
C SER A 214 -10.18 -9.87 -2.07
N MET A 215 -9.74 -8.63 -2.23
CA MET A 215 -9.60 -7.67 -1.13
C MET A 215 -10.96 -7.36 -0.49
N ARG A 216 -12.03 -7.32 -1.27
CA ARG A 216 -13.40 -7.09 -0.81
C ARG A 216 -13.90 -8.25 0.07
N ASP A 217 -13.76 -9.49 -0.40
CA ASP A 217 -14.23 -10.67 0.33
C ASP A 217 -13.51 -10.82 1.67
N ILE A 218 -12.21 -10.46 1.72
CA ILE A 218 -11.44 -10.50 2.95
C ILE A 218 -11.97 -9.51 3.98
N VAL A 219 -12.38 -8.31 3.57
CA VAL A 219 -13.03 -7.36 4.50
C VAL A 219 -14.37 -7.89 4.97
N LEU A 220 -15.20 -8.41 4.06
CA LEU A 220 -16.49 -8.97 4.41
C LEU A 220 -16.38 -10.17 5.36
N ALA A 221 -15.33 -10.99 5.23
CA ALA A 221 -15.07 -12.11 6.16
C ALA A 221 -14.71 -11.67 7.59
N GLN A 222 -14.34 -10.40 7.78
CA GLN A 222 -14.02 -9.78 9.07
C GLN A 222 -15.18 -8.99 9.66
N SER A 223 -16.34 -8.95 8.98
CA SER A 223 -17.50 -8.19 9.41
C SER A 223 -18.11 -8.72 10.73
N GLY A 224 -18.82 -7.86 11.45
CA GLY A 224 -19.61 -8.22 12.64
C GLY A 224 -18.98 -7.91 13.99
N GLY A 225 -17.78 -7.32 14.05
CA GLY A 225 -17.20 -6.88 15.31
C GLY A 225 -15.68 -6.93 15.38
N PHE A 226 -15.09 -6.30 16.39
CA PHE A 226 -13.63 -6.28 16.59
C PHE A 226 -13.01 -7.68 16.71
N TRP A 227 -13.74 -8.60 17.33
CA TRP A 227 -13.28 -9.98 17.58
C TRP A 227 -13.16 -10.81 16.29
N ASN A 228 -13.85 -10.40 15.22
CA ASN A 228 -13.78 -11.05 13.93
C ASN A 228 -12.60 -10.57 13.09
N TRP A 229 -11.93 -9.48 13.47
CA TRP A 229 -10.75 -9.02 12.77
C TRP A 229 -9.65 -10.09 12.84
N PHE A 230 -8.98 -10.35 11.74
CA PHE A 230 -7.98 -11.42 11.68
C PHE A 230 -6.81 -11.24 12.62
N ILE A 231 -6.54 -10.01 13.07
CA ILE A 231 -5.56 -9.75 14.12
C ILE A 231 -5.93 -10.44 15.45
N PHE A 232 -7.22 -10.59 15.74
CA PHE A 232 -7.74 -11.18 17.01
C PHE A 232 -8.35 -12.57 16.84
N ARG A 233 -8.86 -12.90 15.65
CA ARG A 233 -9.60 -14.14 15.39
C ARG A 233 -8.76 -15.41 15.56
N ASN A 234 -7.45 -15.33 15.24
CA ASN A 234 -6.53 -16.47 15.30
C ASN A 234 -5.37 -16.21 16.28
N PRO A 235 -5.61 -16.07 17.59
CA PRO A 235 -4.55 -15.75 18.54
C PRO A 235 -3.64 -16.98 18.77
N PRO A 236 -2.29 -16.80 18.88
CA PRO A 236 -1.56 -15.52 18.74
C PRO A 236 -1.13 -15.23 17.30
N PHE A 237 -1.35 -16.15 16.37
CA PHE A 237 -0.75 -16.18 15.04
C PHE A 237 -1.18 -14.98 14.16
N GLY A 238 -2.44 -14.54 14.22
CA GLY A 238 -2.92 -13.39 13.47
C GLY A 238 -2.22 -12.10 13.86
N PHE A 239 -2.03 -11.87 15.16
CA PHE A 239 -1.33 -10.71 15.68
C PHE A 239 0.16 -10.71 15.26
N VAL A 240 0.83 -11.84 15.39
CA VAL A 240 2.25 -11.97 15.00
C VAL A 240 2.41 -11.81 13.49
N ALA A 241 1.52 -12.38 12.68
CA ALA A 241 1.54 -12.21 11.23
C ALA A 241 1.36 -10.73 10.81
N CYS A 242 0.48 -10.00 11.49
CA CYS A 242 0.31 -8.56 11.27
C CYS A 242 1.60 -7.77 11.55
N ILE A 243 2.30 -8.07 12.65
CA ILE A 243 3.59 -7.42 12.98
C ILE A 243 4.65 -7.78 11.93
N ILE A 244 4.76 -9.06 11.56
CA ILE A 244 5.73 -9.52 10.53
C ILE A 244 5.47 -8.79 9.22
N TYR A 245 4.21 -8.74 8.79
CA TYR A 245 3.84 -8.02 7.59
C TYR A 245 4.22 -6.53 7.68
N PHE A 246 3.86 -5.86 8.78
CA PHE A 246 4.11 -4.43 8.94
C PHE A 246 5.62 -4.10 8.94
N VAL A 247 6.44 -4.89 9.63
CA VAL A 247 7.90 -4.71 9.68
C VAL A 247 8.53 -5.01 8.32
N ALA A 248 8.11 -6.09 7.65
CA ALA A 248 8.64 -6.45 6.35
C ALA A 248 8.23 -5.44 5.26
N ALA A 249 6.99 -4.98 5.26
CA ALA A 249 6.51 -3.97 4.34
C ALA A 249 7.15 -2.58 4.58
N LEU A 250 7.50 -2.24 5.84
CA LEU A 250 8.28 -1.04 6.14
C LEU A 250 9.66 -1.09 5.49
N ALA A 251 10.29 -2.27 5.46
CA ALA A 251 11.54 -2.47 4.76
C ALA A 251 11.37 -2.42 3.23
N GLU A 252 10.26 -2.90 2.68
CA GLU A 252 9.94 -2.82 1.25
C GLU A 252 9.81 -1.36 0.77
N VAL A 253 9.29 -0.47 1.63
CA VAL A 253 9.17 0.97 1.34
C VAL A 253 10.48 1.74 1.59
N ASN A 254 11.58 1.08 1.94
CA ASN A 254 12.90 1.69 2.21
C ASN A 254 12.88 2.77 3.31
N ARG A 255 11.98 2.68 4.30
CA ARG A 255 11.92 3.64 5.41
C ARG A 255 12.73 3.20 6.62
N THR A 256 13.28 4.16 7.36
CA THR A 256 14.01 3.89 8.61
C THR A 256 13.18 3.00 9.56
N PRO A 257 13.77 1.94 10.16
CA PRO A 257 15.22 1.63 10.31
C PRO A 257 15.87 0.93 9.11
N PHE A 258 15.14 0.72 7.99
CA PHE A 258 15.59 -0.03 6.80
C PHE A 258 16.00 0.88 5.63
N ASP A 259 16.30 2.14 5.88
CA ASP A 259 16.71 3.16 4.90
C ASP A 259 18.20 3.04 4.52
N ILE A 260 18.58 1.89 3.97
CA ILE A 260 19.96 1.60 3.54
C ILE A 260 20.23 2.12 2.11
N PRO A 261 19.27 2.11 1.18
CA PRO A 261 19.51 2.59 -0.18
C PRO A 261 19.82 4.07 -0.27
N GLU A 262 19.25 4.88 0.62
CA GLU A 262 19.40 6.33 0.66
C GLU A 262 20.44 6.83 1.64
N ALA A 263 21.17 5.93 2.29
CA ALA A 263 22.14 6.26 3.33
C ALA A 263 23.02 7.47 2.96
N GLU A 264 22.58 8.70 3.31
CA GLU A 264 23.25 9.96 2.97
C GLU A 264 24.71 9.98 3.36
N SER A 265 25.05 9.38 4.52
CA SER A 265 26.43 9.31 5.02
C SER A 265 27.32 8.32 4.24
N GLU A 266 26.74 7.37 3.49
CA GLU A 266 27.47 6.33 2.76
C GLU A 266 27.39 6.49 1.24
N LEU A 267 26.23 6.85 0.70
CA LEU A 267 25.90 6.79 -0.72
C LEU A 267 25.40 8.13 -1.31
N VAL A 268 25.54 9.23 -0.58
CA VAL A 268 25.08 10.58 -0.93
C VAL A 268 23.54 10.65 -0.95
N ALA A 269 22.88 10.09 -1.98
CA ALA A 269 21.43 9.99 -2.09
C ALA A 269 20.99 8.69 -2.78
N GLY A 270 21.87 7.68 -2.82
CA GLY A 270 21.55 6.39 -3.40
C GLY A 270 21.19 6.43 -4.88
N TYR A 271 20.17 5.67 -5.30
CA TYR A 271 19.80 5.49 -6.70
C TYR A 271 19.26 6.77 -7.37
N HIS A 272 18.80 7.76 -6.61
CA HIS A 272 18.24 8.99 -7.14
C HIS A 272 19.21 10.18 -7.10
N THR A 273 20.50 9.94 -6.87
CA THR A 273 21.54 10.99 -6.76
C THR A 273 21.58 11.91 -7.97
N GLU A 274 21.44 11.39 -9.18
CA GLU A 274 21.51 12.13 -10.43
C GLU A 274 20.16 12.70 -10.90
N TYR A 275 19.06 12.31 -10.23
CA TYR A 275 17.72 12.75 -10.62
C TYR A 275 17.38 14.12 -10.05
N THR A 276 16.83 15.00 -10.89
CA THR A 276 16.43 16.37 -10.52
C THR A 276 15.00 16.68 -10.96
N GLY A 277 14.43 17.78 -10.45
CA GLY A 277 13.12 18.29 -10.86
C GLY A 277 11.99 17.27 -10.71
N MET A 278 11.15 17.17 -11.71
CA MET A 278 9.98 16.27 -11.69
C MET A 278 10.33 14.80 -11.66
N ARG A 279 11.46 14.37 -12.21
CA ARG A 279 11.89 12.97 -12.17
C ARG A 279 12.20 12.52 -10.76
N PHE A 280 12.84 13.35 -9.96
CA PHE A 280 13.02 13.10 -8.53
C PHE A 280 11.66 13.06 -7.81
N ALA A 281 10.74 13.98 -8.17
CA ALA A 281 9.41 14.03 -7.58
C ALA A 281 8.62 12.73 -7.79
N PHE A 282 8.75 12.03 -8.93
CA PHE A 282 8.09 10.75 -9.17
C PHE A 282 8.56 9.64 -8.22
N PHE A 283 9.86 9.53 -7.93
CA PHE A 283 10.36 8.57 -6.93
C PHE A 283 9.80 8.89 -5.55
N PHE A 284 9.88 10.15 -5.15
CA PHE A 284 9.42 10.61 -3.85
C PHE A 284 7.90 10.43 -3.67
N LEU A 285 7.12 10.72 -4.71
CA LEU A 285 5.68 10.53 -4.72
C LEU A 285 5.31 9.03 -4.59
N ALA A 286 6.03 8.16 -5.32
CA ALA A 286 5.84 6.73 -5.28
C ALA A 286 6.15 6.15 -3.90
N GLU A 287 7.20 6.63 -3.23
CA GLU A 287 7.59 6.18 -1.88
C GLU A 287 6.49 6.47 -0.85
N TYR A 288 5.98 7.72 -0.80
CA TYR A 288 4.88 8.06 0.12
C TYR A 288 3.56 7.38 -0.25
N ALA A 289 3.29 7.17 -1.53
CA ALA A 289 2.14 6.39 -1.97
C ALA A 289 2.25 4.94 -1.47
N ASN A 290 3.42 4.31 -1.58
CA ASN A 290 3.66 2.95 -1.07
C ASN A 290 3.52 2.88 0.46
N MET A 291 3.92 3.90 1.23
CA MET A 291 3.64 3.94 2.68
C MET A 291 2.14 3.86 2.96
N PHE A 292 1.33 4.61 2.23
CA PHE A 292 -0.11 4.55 2.38
C PHE A 292 -0.68 3.21 1.89
N LEU A 293 -0.15 2.67 0.81
CA LEU A 293 -0.53 1.35 0.29
C LEU A 293 -0.33 0.26 1.36
N VAL A 294 0.83 0.22 2.01
CA VAL A 294 1.09 -0.71 3.13
C VAL A 294 0.07 -0.52 4.25
N GLY A 295 -0.21 0.73 4.63
CA GLY A 295 -1.25 1.03 5.62
C GLY A 295 -2.62 0.52 5.20
N THR A 296 -3.02 0.67 3.94
CA THR A 296 -4.30 0.17 3.43
C THR A 296 -4.37 -1.35 3.38
N ILE A 297 -3.28 -2.03 3.05
CA ILE A 297 -3.21 -3.49 3.05
C ILE A 297 -3.36 -4.04 4.48
N VAL A 298 -2.63 -3.49 5.47
CA VAL A 298 -2.81 -3.87 6.89
C VAL A 298 -4.25 -3.65 7.34
N THR A 299 -4.83 -2.51 6.97
CA THR A 299 -6.22 -2.18 7.31
C THR A 299 -7.19 -3.19 6.73
N THR A 300 -7.01 -3.59 5.48
CA THR A 300 -7.88 -4.54 4.77
C THR A 300 -7.74 -5.95 5.33
N LEU A 301 -6.52 -6.42 5.58
CA LEU A 301 -6.26 -7.81 5.91
C LEU A 301 -6.37 -8.13 7.41
N PHE A 302 -6.07 -7.17 8.28
CA PHE A 302 -5.98 -7.44 9.71
C PHE A 302 -6.93 -6.62 10.57
N LEU A 303 -7.35 -5.42 10.10
CA LEU A 303 -8.13 -4.45 10.89
C LEU A 303 -9.57 -4.25 10.40
N GLY A 304 -10.10 -5.21 9.64
CA GLY A 304 -11.51 -5.19 9.20
C GLY A 304 -11.84 -4.14 8.13
N GLY A 305 -10.84 -3.64 7.39
CA GLY A 305 -11.05 -2.73 6.25
C GLY A 305 -11.81 -1.46 6.65
N TRP A 306 -12.88 -1.18 5.90
CA TRP A 306 -13.74 0.01 6.09
C TRP A 306 -14.74 -0.12 7.25
N GLU A 307 -14.91 -1.33 7.83
CA GLU A 307 -15.85 -1.51 8.93
C GLU A 307 -15.30 -1.02 10.26
N PHE A 308 -16.17 -0.38 11.04
CA PHE A 308 -15.90 -0.01 12.40
C PHE A 308 -17.11 -0.35 13.28
N PRO A 309 -17.00 -1.32 14.19
CA PRO A 309 -18.14 -1.91 14.89
C PRO A 309 -18.94 -0.97 15.78
N ILE A 310 -18.39 0.21 16.10
CA ILE A 310 -19.07 1.21 16.93
C ILE A 310 -20.11 2.00 16.11
N PHE A 311 -19.96 2.08 14.78
CA PHE A 311 -20.89 2.81 13.94
C PHE A 311 -21.94 1.88 13.34
N PRO A 312 -23.24 2.19 13.53
CA PRO A 312 -24.33 1.45 12.90
C PRO A 312 -24.23 1.49 11.38
N SER A 313 -24.79 0.49 10.70
CA SER A 313 -24.87 0.42 9.23
C SER A 313 -25.52 1.64 8.56
N ALA A 314 -26.32 2.41 9.31
CA ALA A 314 -26.89 3.68 8.86
C ALA A 314 -25.85 4.74 8.47
N PHE A 315 -24.62 4.64 8.95
CA PHE A 315 -23.51 5.55 8.66
C PHE A 315 -22.52 4.98 7.61
N ALA A 316 -22.97 4.11 6.72
CA ALA A 316 -22.14 3.50 5.67
C ALA A 316 -21.39 4.53 4.78
N PHE A 317 -21.86 5.78 4.69
CA PHE A 317 -21.17 6.85 3.99
C PHE A 317 -19.84 7.27 4.65
N LEU A 318 -19.62 6.93 5.94
CA LEU A 318 -18.37 7.17 6.66
C LEU A 318 -17.31 6.08 6.40
N ASN A 319 -17.68 4.94 5.82
CA ASN A 319 -16.78 3.82 5.61
C ASN A 319 -15.47 4.20 4.87
N PRO A 320 -15.50 4.97 3.75
CA PRO A 320 -14.27 5.39 3.10
C PRO A 320 -13.38 6.25 4.00
N ILE A 321 -14.00 7.13 4.80
CA ILE A 321 -13.28 8.02 5.71
C ILE A 321 -12.60 7.19 6.81
N ILE A 322 -13.30 6.22 7.38
CA ILE A 322 -12.76 5.32 8.40
C ILE A 322 -11.58 4.53 7.86
N PHE A 323 -11.72 4.00 6.65
CA PHE A 323 -10.65 3.27 5.97
C PHE A 323 -9.39 4.12 5.80
N VAL A 324 -9.55 5.34 5.27
CA VAL A 324 -8.45 6.28 5.07
C VAL A 324 -7.81 6.69 6.41
N LEU A 325 -8.62 6.94 7.45
CA LEU A 325 -8.10 7.29 8.77
C LEU A 325 -7.30 6.16 9.41
N LYS A 326 -7.72 4.89 9.28
CA LYS A 326 -6.93 3.73 9.72
C LYS A 326 -5.60 3.68 8.97
N GLY A 327 -5.61 3.87 7.64
CA GLY A 327 -4.40 3.94 6.83
C GLY A 327 -3.46 5.07 7.27
N ILE A 328 -3.99 6.28 7.51
CA ILE A 328 -3.23 7.43 8.02
C ILE A 328 -2.61 7.13 9.39
N ALA A 329 -3.35 6.48 10.29
CA ALA A 329 -2.84 6.11 11.60
C ALA A 329 -1.64 5.17 11.51
N LEU A 330 -1.67 4.21 10.58
CA LEU A 330 -0.53 3.31 10.32
C LEU A 330 0.66 4.04 9.70
N VAL A 331 0.43 4.95 8.76
CA VAL A 331 1.48 5.81 8.21
C VAL A 331 2.09 6.68 9.30
N PHE A 332 1.29 7.21 10.23
CA PHE A 332 1.80 7.95 11.39
C PHE A 332 2.74 7.08 12.25
N ILE A 333 2.39 5.81 12.50
CA ILE A 333 3.26 4.87 13.21
C ILE A 333 4.58 4.67 12.45
N MET A 334 4.56 4.53 11.11
CA MET A 334 5.78 4.44 10.30
C MET A 334 6.66 5.69 10.43
N MET A 335 6.04 6.88 10.40
CA MET A 335 6.76 8.14 10.63
C MET A 335 7.34 8.22 12.04
N TRP A 336 6.60 7.77 13.05
CA TRP A 336 7.10 7.72 14.43
C TRP A 336 8.30 6.80 14.58
N LEU A 337 8.24 5.59 13.99
CA LEU A 337 9.37 4.65 13.98
C LEU A 337 10.60 5.24 13.29
N ARG A 338 10.42 5.99 12.21
CA ARG A 338 11.51 6.65 11.50
C ARG A 338 12.35 7.57 12.42
N TRP A 339 11.71 8.30 13.30
CA TRP A 339 12.38 9.28 14.15
C TRP A 339 12.80 8.74 15.52
N THR A 340 12.44 7.50 15.86
CA THR A 340 12.76 6.87 17.14
C THR A 340 13.82 5.77 17.04
N LEU A 341 13.85 5.04 15.92
CA LEU A 341 14.73 3.89 15.77
C LEU A 341 16.02 4.25 15.03
N PRO A 342 17.18 3.69 15.46
CA PRO A 342 18.42 3.82 14.72
C PRO A 342 18.38 2.98 13.43
N ARG A 343 19.19 3.37 12.44
CA ARG A 343 19.35 2.62 11.18
C ARG A 343 20.08 1.29 11.43
N LEU A 344 19.63 0.25 10.73
CA LEU A 344 20.27 -1.06 10.72
C LEU A 344 21.41 -1.11 9.69
N ARG A 345 22.38 -2.03 9.90
CA ARG A 345 23.40 -2.35 8.89
C ARG A 345 22.84 -3.34 7.87
N VAL A 346 23.45 -3.40 6.67
CA VAL A 346 23.02 -4.31 5.60
C VAL A 346 23.02 -5.78 6.04
N ASP A 347 24.06 -6.23 6.75
CA ASP A 347 24.16 -7.58 7.28
C ASP A 347 23.05 -7.90 8.30
N GLN A 348 22.75 -6.99 9.21
CA GLN A 348 21.67 -7.12 10.18
C GLN A 348 20.31 -7.17 9.50
N LEU A 349 20.08 -6.32 8.50
CA LEU A 349 18.86 -6.28 7.73
C LEU A 349 18.61 -7.62 7.03
N MET A 350 19.59 -8.16 6.33
CA MET A 350 19.48 -9.47 5.68
C MET A 350 19.28 -10.60 6.69
N TYR A 351 19.96 -10.54 7.84
CA TYR A 351 19.76 -11.51 8.93
C TYR A 351 18.32 -11.50 9.45
N VAL A 352 17.74 -10.31 9.69
CA VAL A 352 16.37 -10.16 10.18
C VAL A 352 15.36 -10.75 9.18
N SER A 353 15.50 -10.47 7.89
CA SER A 353 14.60 -11.04 6.88
C SER A 353 14.64 -12.57 6.85
N TRP A 354 15.84 -13.13 6.61
CA TRP A 354 16.00 -14.56 6.34
C TRP A 354 15.96 -15.47 7.58
N LYS A 355 16.53 -15.01 8.69
CA LYS A 355 16.69 -15.86 9.90
C LYS A 355 15.66 -15.56 10.99
N VAL A 356 14.97 -14.42 10.92
CA VAL A 356 13.96 -14.08 11.92
C VAL A 356 12.57 -14.05 11.29
N LEU A 357 12.30 -13.11 10.38
CA LEU A 357 10.94 -12.89 9.86
C LEU A 357 10.43 -14.11 9.07
N LEU A 358 11.26 -14.70 8.22
CA LEU A 358 10.85 -15.82 7.39
C LEU A 358 10.44 -17.07 8.19
N PRO A 359 11.22 -17.58 9.16
CA PRO A 359 10.80 -18.71 10.00
C PRO A 359 9.55 -18.42 10.82
N PHE A 360 9.43 -17.21 11.39
CA PHE A 360 8.26 -16.82 12.15
C PHE A 360 7.02 -16.67 11.25
N ALA A 361 7.15 -16.18 10.01
CA ALA A 361 6.06 -16.11 9.06
C ALA A 361 5.53 -17.52 8.69
N PHE A 362 6.42 -18.49 8.48
CA PHE A 362 6.02 -19.90 8.29
C PHE A 362 5.34 -20.47 9.55
N ALA A 363 5.86 -20.20 10.75
CA ALA A 363 5.23 -20.64 11.99
C ALA A 363 3.82 -20.08 12.13
N CYS A 364 3.59 -18.81 11.75
CA CYS A 364 2.27 -18.20 11.73
C CYS A 364 1.35 -18.87 10.70
N LEU A 365 1.84 -19.11 9.48
CA LEU A 365 1.07 -19.74 8.43
C LEU A 365 0.58 -21.15 8.84
N PHE A 366 1.48 -21.99 9.35
CA PHE A 366 1.15 -23.32 9.84
C PHE A 366 0.24 -23.25 11.09
N GLY A 367 0.51 -22.30 11.98
CA GLY A 367 -0.29 -22.08 13.19
C GLY A 367 -1.74 -21.70 12.87
N VAL A 368 -1.95 -20.77 11.94
CA VAL A 368 -3.30 -20.41 11.46
C VAL A 368 -3.99 -21.61 10.81
N SER A 369 -3.27 -22.36 9.96
CA SER A 369 -3.83 -23.55 9.30
C SER A 369 -4.26 -24.60 10.32
N ALA A 370 -3.42 -24.90 11.30
CA ALA A 370 -3.73 -25.85 12.37
C ALA A 370 -4.92 -25.37 13.24
N TRP A 371 -4.96 -24.07 13.56
CA TRP A 371 -6.06 -23.47 14.32
C TRP A 371 -7.40 -23.61 13.60
N MET A 372 -7.41 -23.34 12.28
CA MET A 372 -8.62 -23.51 11.48
C MET A 372 -9.10 -24.95 11.41
N LEU A 373 -8.19 -25.94 11.30
CA LEU A 373 -8.55 -27.36 11.31
C LEU A 373 -9.15 -27.78 12.64
N LEU A 374 -8.61 -27.30 13.77
CA LEU A 374 -9.15 -27.56 15.10
C LEU A 374 -10.55 -26.97 15.27
N LEU A 375 -10.82 -25.79 14.75
CA LEU A 375 -12.16 -25.18 14.80
C LEU A 375 -13.18 -25.87 13.89
N GLN A 376 -12.74 -26.52 12.80
CA GLN A 376 -13.62 -27.31 11.94
C GLN A 376 -13.95 -28.70 12.52
N SER A 377 -13.06 -29.22 13.37
CA SER A 377 -13.25 -30.54 14.00
C SER A 377 -14.03 -30.49 15.31
N ALA A 378 -14.23 -29.29 15.87
CA ALA A 378 -15.02 -29.05 17.10
C ALA A 378 -16.44 -28.61 16.74
#